data_7a4400aa695dbdd1086396959023ceec
#
_entry.id   7a4400aa695dbdd1086396959023ceec
#
_cell.length_a   1.000
_cell.length_b   1.000
_cell.length_c   1.000
_cell.angle_alpha   90.00
_cell.angle_beta   90.00
_cell.angle_gamma   90.00
#
_symmetry.space_group_name_H-M   'P 1'
#
loop_
_entity.id
_entity.type
_entity.pdbx_description
1 polymer ?
#
loop_
_entity_poly.entity_id
_entity_poly.type
_entity_poly.pdbx_seq_one_letter_code
_entity_poly.pdbx_strand_id
1 'polypeptide(L)'
;MLDLDVVRFVIRRRLQDGLLPYCRMIKVQGTPGGEQMCGACGANITSDQIAMVGTTFEDDRRTHHFHALCFRIWDNERHLLDRRAWK
;
A
#
# COMPACT_ATOMS: atom_id res chain seq x y z
N MET A 1 0.41 -10.68 -16.04
CA MET A 1 1.67 -10.39 -15.33
C MET A 1 1.72 -8.91 -14.97
N LEU A 2 2.02 -8.63 -13.72
CA LEU A 2 2.11 -7.23 -13.27
C LEU A 2 3.43 -6.62 -13.75
N ASP A 3 3.33 -5.48 -14.42
CA ASP A 3 4.49 -4.67 -14.75
C ASP A 3 4.80 -3.79 -13.54
N LEU A 4 5.97 -3.99 -12.95
CA LEU A 4 6.36 -3.26 -11.74
C LEU A 4 6.41 -1.75 -11.95
N ASP A 5 6.78 -1.32 -13.14
CA ASP A 5 6.81 0.12 -13.44
C ASP A 5 5.41 0.71 -13.47
N VAL A 6 4.45 -0.03 -13.99
CA VAL A 6 3.04 0.40 -13.99
C VAL A 6 2.51 0.45 -12.57
N VAL A 7 2.79 -0.57 -11.76
CA VAL A 7 2.34 -0.60 -10.38
C VAL A 7 2.94 0.57 -9.60
N ARG A 8 4.22 0.82 -9.79
CA ARG A 8 4.89 1.94 -9.11
C ARG A 8 4.28 3.28 -9.51
N PHE A 9 3.97 3.45 -10.79
CA PHE A 9 3.34 4.66 -11.29
C PHE A 9 1.96 4.86 -10.66
N VAL A 10 1.15 3.81 -10.61
CA VAL A 10 -0.19 3.88 -10.01
C VAL A 10 -0.10 4.24 -8.53
N ILE A 11 0.81 3.61 -7.81
CA ILE A 11 0.98 3.87 -6.38
C ILE A 11 1.42 5.31 -6.15
N ARG A 12 2.37 5.79 -6.94
CA ARG A 12 2.84 7.17 -6.83
C ARG A 12 1.70 8.15 -7.09
N ARG A 13 0.91 7.89 -8.10
CA ARG A 13 -0.22 8.74 -8.44
C ARG A 13 -1.25 8.76 -7.31
N ARG A 14 -1.55 7.61 -6.73
CA ARG A 14 -2.49 7.53 -5.62
C ARG A 14 -1.98 8.24 -4.37
N LEU A 15 -0.68 8.19 -4.13
CA LEU A 15 -0.07 8.97 -3.04
C LEU A 15 -0.26 10.48 -3.28
N GLN A 16 0.02 10.93 -4.50
CA GLN A 16 -0.12 12.33 -4.86
C GLN A 16 -1.56 12.82 -4.79
N ASP A 17 -2.51 11.95 -5.10
CA ASP A 17 -3.93 12.28 -5.09
C ASP A 17 -4.55 12.17 -3.69
N GLY A 18 -3.78 11.77 -2.68
CA GLY A 18 -4.27 11.63 -1.32
C GLY A 18 -5.07 10.36 -1.06
N LEU A 19 -5.02 9.39 -1.98
CA LEU A 19 -5.75 8.14 -1.84
C LEU A 19 -4.99 7.10 -1.02
N LEU A 20 -3.67 7.27 -0.89
CA LEU A 20 -2.83 6.41 -0.07
C LEU A 20 -2.12 7.27 0.99
N PRO A 21 -1.88 6.72 2.18
CA PRO A 21 -1.24 7.48 3.24
C PRO A 21 0.26 7.63 3.01
N TYR A 22 0.83 8.71 3.52
CA TYR A 22 2.28 8.91 3.57
C TYR A 22 2.89 8.39 4.86
N CYS A 23 2.12 8.32 5.93
CA CYS A 23 2.61 7.79 7.19
C CYS A 23 2.71 6.27 7.13
N ARG A 24 3.63 5.70 7.91
CA ARG A 24 3.82 4.26 7.90
C ARG A 24 2.62 3.55 8.51
N MET A 25 2.42 2.32 8.08
CA MET A 25 1.42 1.46 8.69
C MET A 25 1.93 0.89 10.00
N ILE A 26 1.02 0.77 10.94
CA ILE A 26 1.26 0.12 12.24
C ILE A 26 0.38 -1.11 12.34
N LYS A 27 0.72 -2.01 13.26
CA LYS A 27 -0.04 -3.25 13.48
C LYS A 27 -0.16 -4.07 12.20
N VAL A 28 0.91 -4.10 11.40
CA VAL A 28 0.92 -4.78 10.11
C VAL A 28 1.01 -6.28 10.32
N GLN A 29 0.16 -7.02 9.65
CA GLN A 29 0.19 -8.48 9.64
C GLN A 29 0.06 -8.99 8.22
N GLY A 30 0.74 -10.12 7.93
CA GLY A 30 0.51 -10.85 6.70
C GLY A 30 -0.57 -11.88 6.93
N THR A 31 -1.59 -11.90 6.08
CA THR A 31 -2.67 -12.88 6.16
C THR A 31 -2.93 -13.46 4.78
N PRO A 32 -3.52 -14.66 4.69
CA PRO A 32 -3.91 -15.17 3.37
C PRO A 32 -4.91 -14.22 2.71
N GLY A 33 -4.76 -14.02 1.42
CA GLY A 33 -5.70 -13.24 0.65
C GLY A 33 -7.03 -13.95 0.51
N GLY A 34 -7.99 -13.25 -0.06
CA GLY A 34 -9.31 -13.78 -0.28
C GLY A 34 -10.11 -12.80 -1.11
N GLU A 35 -10.99 -12.05 -0.48
CA GLU A 35 -11.88 -11.14 -1.19
C GLU A 35 -11.41 -9.69 -1.13
N GLN A 36 -10.28 -9.43 -0.49
CA GLN A 36 -9.80 -8.05 -0.33
C GLN A 36 -9.32 -7.49 -1.66
N MET A 37 -9.50 -6.20 -1.83
CA MET A 37 -8.89 -5.48 -2.93
C MET A 37 -7.65 -4.76 -2.43
N CYS A 38 -6.58 -4.80 -3.24
CA CYS A 38 -5.37 -4.08 -2.92
C CYS A 38 -5.60 -2.58 -3.04
N GLY A 39 -5.37 -1.84 -1.96
CA GLY A 39 -5.53 -0.39 -1.96
C GLY A 39 -4.50 0.32 -2.83
N ALA A 40 -3.41 -0.35 -3.16
CA ALA A 40 -2.35 0.24 -3.98
C ALA A 40 -2.61 0.07 -5.47
N CYS A 41 -2.85 -1.14 -5.94
CA CYS A 41 -3.00 -1.40 -7.37
C CYS A 41 -4.45 -1.60 -7.82
N GLY A 42 -5.37 -1.78 -6.88
CA GLY A 42 -6.78 -1.94 -7.20
C GLY A 42 -7.21 -3.34 -7.60
N ALA A 43 -6.27 -4.28 -7.70
CA ALA A 43 -6.59 -5.66 -8.06
C ALA A 43 -6.93 -6.47 -6.82
N ASN A 44 -7.67 -7.56 -7.00
CA ASN A 44 -8.01 -8.45 -5.91
C ASN A 44 -6.76 -9.15 -5.38
N ILE A 45 -6.75 -9.38 -4.06
CA ILE A 45 -5.72 -10.18 -3.42
C ILE A 45 -6.30 -11.58 -3.31
N THR A 46 -5.78 -12.51 -4.12
CA THR A 46 -6.33 -13.86 -4.22
C THR A 46 -5.86 -14.75 -3.07
N SER A 47 -6.49 -15.91 -2.92
CA SER A 47 -6.22 -16.80 -1.79
C SER A 47 -4.80 -17.41 -1.80
N ASP A 48 -4.14 -17.39 -2.95
CA ASP A 48 -2.75 -17.85 -3.08
C ASP A 48 -1.72 -16.74 -2.86
N GLN A 49 -2.19 -15.55 -2.52
CA GLN A 49 -1.33 -14.39 -2.25
C GLN A 49 -1.43 -13.98 -0.79
N ILE A 50 -0.41 -13.28 -0.32
CA ILE A 50 -0.41 -12.74 1.02
C ILE A 50 -0.93 -11.31 0.98
N ALA A 51 -1.90 -11.02 1.84
CA ALA A 51 -2.39 -9.67 2.05
C ALA A 51 -1.65 -9.06 3.24
N MET A 52 -1.05 -7.90 3.03
CA MET A 52 -0.48 -7.11 4.11
C MET A 52 -1.58 -6.18 4.63
N VAL A 53 -1.95 -6.38 5.86
CA VAL A 53 -3.10 -5.71 6.47
C VAL A 53 -2.63 -4.89 7.67
N GLY A 54 -3.07 -3.65 7.75
CA GLY A 54 -2.70 -2.81 8.88
C GLY A 54 -3.42 -1.49 8.84
N THR A 55 -3.15 -0.68 9.85
CA THR A 55 -3.70 0.66 9.97
C THR A 55 -2.56 1.66 9.99
N THR A 56 -2.87 2.95 9.82
CA THR A 56 -1.86 3.99 9.94
C THR A 56 -1.97 4.68 11.29
N PHE A 57 -0.92 5.36 11.67
CA PHE A 57 -0.89 6.10 12.93
C PHE A 57 -1.92 7.24 12.95
N GLU A 58 -2.16 7.85 11.79
CA GLU A 58 -3.11 8.97 11.69
C GLU A 58 -4.57 8.51 11.71
N ASP A 59 -4.84 7.32 11.18
CA ASP A 59 -6.19 6.79 11.07
C ASP A 59 -6.18 5.30 11.37
N ASP A 60 -6.31 4.97 12.65
CA ASP A 60 -6.31 3.59 13.11
C ASP A 60 -7.65 2.89 12.92
N ARG A 61 -8.65 3.61 12.42
CA ARG A 61 -9.96 3.03 12.12
C ARG A 61 -10.03 2.45 10.73
N ARG A 62 -9.17 2.94 9.84
CA ARG A 62 -9.18 2.51 8.45
C ARG A 62 -8.14 1.44 8.23
N THR A 63 -8.60 0.25 7.88
CA THR A 63 -7.73 -0.87 7.59
C THR A 63 -7.31 -0.83 6.12
N HIS A 64 -6.02 -0.93 5.87
CA HIS A 64 -5.47 -0.98 4.54
C HIS A 64 -5.08 -2.41 4.20
N HIS A 65 -5.34 -2.81 2.96
CA HIS A 65 -5.00 -4.14 2.44
C HIS A 65 -4.14 -3.95 1.21
N PHE A 66 -2.99 -4.60 1.18
CA PHE A 66 -2.07 -4.54 0.04
C PHE A 66 -1.57 -5.93 -0.30
N HIS A 67 -1.30 -6.17 -1.59
CA HIS A 67 -0.42 -7.28 -1.94
C HIS A 67 0.92 -7.06 -1.24
N ALA A 68 1.62 -8.14 -0.90
CA ALA A 68 2.93 -8.03 -0.25
C ALA A 68 3.90 -7.18 -1.08
N LEU A 69 3.91 -7.39 -2.40
CA LEU A 69 4.76 -6.62 -3.29
C LEU A 69 4.34 -5.15 -3.35
N CYS A 70 3.03 -4.90 -3.42
CA CYS A 70 2.51 -3.53 -3.47
C CYS A 70 2.80 -2.78 -2.17
N PHE A 71 2.75 -3.49 -1.04
CA PHE A 71 3.12 -2.90 0.25
C PHE A 71 4.56 -2.39 0.24
N ARG A 72 5.48 -3.19 -0.30
CA ARG A 72 6.89 -2.80 -0.37
C ARG A 72 7.08 -1.61 -1.30
N ILE A 73 6.42 -1.60 -2.44
CA ILE A 73 6.51 -0.50 -3.40
C ILE A 73 5.92 0.77 -2.79
N TRP A 74 4.76 0.67 -2.16
CA TRP A 74 4.13 1.81 -1.49
C TRP A 74 5.06 2.38 -0.40
N ASP A 75 5.62 1.51 0.42
CA ASP A 75 6.50 1.94 1.51
C ASP A 75 7.72 2.69 0.97
N ASN A 76 8.30 2.19 -0.11
CA ASN A 76 9.43 2.83 -0.76
C ASN A 76 9.03 4.18 -1.38
N GLU A 77 7.92 4.22 -2.10
CA GLU A 77 7.48 5.45 -2.78
C GLU A 77 7.05 6.53 -1.81
N ARG A 78 6.41 6.17 -0.70
CA ARG A 78 6.03 7.18 0.29
C ARG A 78 7.26 7.85 0.90
N HIS A 79 8.33 7.11 1.09
CA HIS A 79 9.59 7.69 1.57
C HIS A 79 10.17 8.66 0.55
N LEU A 80 10.16 8.30 -0.72
CA LEU A 80 10.72 9.15 -1.78
C LEU A 80 9.91 10.43 -1.97
N LEU A 81 8.58 10.33 -1.94
CA LEU A 81 7.72 11.48 -2.18
C LEU A 81 7.60 12.38 -0.95
N ASP A 82 7.81 11.83 0.24
CA ASP A 82 7.69 12.57 1.49
C ASP A 82 9.01 13.21 1.92
N ARG A 83 10.00 13.23 1.06
CA ARG A 83 11.31 13.79 1.41
C ARG A 83 11.26 15.25 1.79
N ARG A 84 10.25 15.97 1.33
CA ARG A 84 10.08 17.38 1.67
C ARG A 84 9.80 17.59 3.15
N ALA A 85 9.30 16.60 3.84
CA ALA A 85 9.01 16.67 5.26
C ALA A 85 10.27 16.71 6.13
N TRP A 86 11.42 16.47 5.55
CA TRP A 86 12.68 16.41 6.27
C TRP A 86 13.34 17.75 6.52
N LYS A 87 12.73 18.81 6.14
CA LYS A 87 13.30 20.13 6.34
C LYS A 87 13.02 20.71 7.70
#